data_f64a20f8d728cc2da0c618e16c5bd64e
#
_entry.id   f64a20f8d728cc2da0c618e16c5bd64e
#
_cell.length_a   1.000
_cell.length_b   1.000
_cell.length_c   1.000
_cell.angle_alpha   90.00
_cell.angle_beta   90.00
_cell.angle_gamma   90.00
#
_symmetry.space_group_name_H-M   'P 1'
#
loop_
_entity.id
_entity.type
_entity.pdbx_description
1 polymer ?
#
loop_
_entity_poly.entity_id
_entity_poly.type
_entity_poly.pdbx_seq_one_letter_code
_entity_poly.pdbx_strand_id
1 'polypeptide(L)'
;MTGANKGIGFGIAKHLGLSGWNVILGARSEKRAERAKDELKALGIQVAGWVKIELADLDSVEQAVQEVSSDYPGLSLLINNAGIPGDMAVDSLHTELKSIKKTMDVNFIGTFALTKGLMPLLEQNDGRIVNITVPSEISPYWHPLAYVTSKAAQNAMMGVMAMELQQRGAALEVFSVHPGPTTTDLNGNMSLPGFHDIDTVGLKMAELINDGLSHQGEFIELYPIVKED
;
A
#
# COMPACT_ATOMS: atom_id res chain seq x y z
N MET A 1 1.09 -5.08 -6.58
CA MET A 1 0.56 -4.07 -5.63
C MET A 1 -0.72 -4.57 -5.01
N THR A 2 -0.89 -4.43 -3.68
CA THR A 2 -2.11 -4.86 -2.97
C THR A 2 -3.22 -3.81 -3.05
N GLY A 3 -4.50 -4.26 -3.11
CA GLY A 3 -5.66 -3.37 -3.21
C GLY A 3 -5.72 -2.54 -4.50
N ALA A 4 -5.16 -3.06 -5.59
CA ALA A 4 -5.01 -2.35 -6.86
C ALA A 4 -6.29 -2.26 -7.71
N ASN A 5 -7.37 -2.87 -7.25
CA ASN A 5 -8.62 -2.94 -8.01
C ASN A 5 -9.54 -1.72 -7.86
N LYS A 6 -9.16 -0.73 -7.04
CA LYS A 6 -9.90 0.52 -6.81
C LYS A 6 -9.08 1.54 -6.02
N GLY A 7 -9.61 2.77 -5.89
CA GLY A 7 -9.05 3.82 -5.04
C GLY A 7 -7.61 4.17 -5.38
N ILE A 8 -6.83 4.56 -4.37
CA ILE A 8 -5.42 4.96 -4.53
C ILE A 8 -4.61 3.88 -5.25
N GLY A 9 -4.80 2.59 -4.89
CA GLY A 9 -4.09 1.49 -5.54
C GLY A 9 -4.34 1.40 -7.04
N PHE A 10 -5.57 1.64 -7.50
CA PHE A 10 -5.86 1.68 -8.92
C PHE A 10 -5.21 2.88 -9.63
N GLY A 11 -5.26 4.07 -9.00
CA GLY A 11 -4.57 5.26 -9.52
C GLY A 11 -3.07 5.05 -9.67
N ILE A 12 -2.42 4.46 -8.66
CA ILE A 12 -0.99 4.13 -8.71
C ILE A 12 -0.71 3.11 -9.82
N ALA A 13 -1.51 2.03 -9.92
CA ALA A 13 -1.38 1.02 -10.96
C ALA A 13 -1.47 1.62 -12.37
N LYS A 14 -2.41 2.54 -12.57
CA LYS A 14 -2.59 3.27 -13.83
C LYS A 14 -1.33 4.05 -14.19
N HIS A 15 -0.85 4.91 -13.30
CA HIS A 15 0.26 5.80 -13.63
C HIS A 15 1.62 5.10 -13.71
N LEU A 16 1.86 4.06 -12.91
CA LEU A 16 3.03 3.19 -13.10
C LEU A 16 2.96 2.46 -14.45
N GLY A 17 1.79 1.92 -14.82
CA GLY A 17 1.61 1.29 -16.12
C GLY A 17 1.83 2.24 -17.28
N LEU A 18 1.37 3.49 -17.19
CA LEU A 18 1.63 4.55 -18.18
C LEU A 18 3.12 4.92 -18.26
N SER A 19 3.86 4.75 -17.16
CA SER A 19 5.32 4.95 -17.10
C SER A 19 6.11 3.72 -17.54
N GLY A 20 5.46 2.67 -18.06
CA GLY A 20 6.10 1.48 -18.63
C GLY A 20 6.28 0.31 -17.67
N TRP A 21 5.77 0.39 -16.44
CA TRP A 21 5.79 -0.75 -15.51
C TRP A 21 4.83 -1.85 -15.95
N ASN A 22 5.25 -3.10 -15.81
CA ASN A 22 4.37 -4.24 -15.99
C ASN A 22 3.65 -4.54 -14.67
N VAL A 23 2.35 -4.27 -14.60
CA VAL A 23 1.61 -4.21 -13.34
C VAL A 23 0.96 -5.55 -13.00
N ILE A 24 1.11 -6.01 -11.75
CA ILE A 24 0.39 -7.15 -11.17
C ILE A 24 -0.59 -6.61 -10.13
N LEU A 25 -1.89 -6.94 -10.29
CA LEU A 25 -2.95 -6.47 -9.40
C LEU A 25 -3.19 -7.46 -8.27
N GLY A 26 -2.92 -7.07 -7.02
CA GLY A 26 -3.33 -7.85 -5.84
C GLY A 26 -4.73 -7.45 -5.40
N ALA A 27 -5.67 -8.40 -5.33
CA ALA A 27 -7.05 -8.13 -4.96
C ALA A 27 -7.73 -9.34 -4.30
N ARG A 28 -8.77 -9.12 -3.47
CA ARG A 28 -9.54 -10.19 -2.83
C ARG A 28 -10.58 -10.82 -3.76
N SER A 29 -11.10 -10.05 -4.70
CA SER A 29 -12.22 -10.41 -5.56
C SER A 29 -11.77 -10.49 -7.00
N GLU A 30 -11.86 -11.69 -7.59
CA GLU A 30 -11.61 -11.96 -8.99
C GLU A 30 -12.39 -11.01 -9.91
N LYS A 31 -13.72 -10.91 -9.71
CA LYS A 31 -14.57 -10.04 -10.53
C LYS A 31 -14.09 -8.58 -10.54
N ARG A 32 -13.59 -8.07 -9.39
CA ARG A 32 -13.08 -6.69 -9.31
C ARG A 32 -11.69 -6.56 -9.90
N ALA A 33 -10.87 -7.59 -9.77
CA ALA A 33 -9.53 -7.62 -10.36
C ALA A 33 -9.61 -7.64 -11.89
N GLU A 34 -10.44 -8.52 -12.47
CA GLU A 34 -10.64 -8.60 -13.92
C GLU A 34 -11.20 -7.29 -14.49
N ARG A 35 -12.19 -6.69 -13.83
CA ARG A 35 -12.68 -5.39 -14.25
C ARG A 35 -11.58 -4.31 -14.24
N ALA A 36 -10.79 -4.22 -13.18
CA ALA A 36 -9.68 -3.25 -13.10
C ALA A 36 -8.62 -3.52 -14.17
N LYS A 37 -8.32 -4.79 -14.43
CA LYS A 37 -7.42 -5.21 -15.52
C LYS A 37 -7.93 -4.75 -16.89
N ASP A 38 -9.21 -4.94 -17.16
CA ASP A 38 -9.81 -4.52 -18.42
C ASP A 38 -9.82 -2.99 -18.57
N GLU A 39 -10.12 -2.26 -17.51
CA GLU A 39 -10.04 -0.80 -17.49
C GLU A 39 -8.61 -0.29 -17.77
N LEU A 40 -7.59 -0.90 -17.17
CA LEU A 40 -6.18 -0.55 -17.43
C LEU A 40 -5.76 -0.90 -18.85
N LYS A 41 -6.14 -2.07 -19.35
CA LYS A 41 -5.86 -2.47 -20.73
C LYS A 41 -6.50 -1.55 -21.76
N ALA A 42 -7.71 -1.05 -21.49
CA ALA A 42 -8.38 -0.08 -22.36
C ALA A 42 -7.61 1.26 -22.46
N LEU A 43 -6.76 1.58 -21.48
CA LEU A 43 -5.83 2.72 -21.50
C LEU A 43 -4.47 2.40 -22.14
N GLY A 44 -4.31 1.20 -22.74
CA GLY A 44 -3.05 0.76 -23.36
C GLY A 44 -1.99 0.27 -22.36
N ILE A 45 -2.36 0.07 -21.09
CA ILE A 45 -1.44 -0.33 -20.03
C ILE A 45 -1.24 -1.85 -20.07
N GLN A 46 0.02 -2.28 -19.97
CA GLN A 46 0.36 -3.69 -19.80
C GLN A 46 0.09 -4.14 -18.37
N VAL A 47 -0.85 -5.09 -18.22
CA VAL A 47 -1.14 -5.75 -16.95
C VAL A 47 -0.70 -7.20 -17.08
N ALA A 48 0.35 -7.58 -16.32
CA ALA A 48 0.91 -8.92 -16.32
C ALA A 48 -0.11 -9.95 -15.83
N GLY A 49 -0.92 -9.57 -14.85
CA GLY A 49 -1.94 -10.44 -14.28
C GLY A 49 -2.55 -9.87 -13.02
N TRP A 50 -3.28 -10.73 -12.33
CA TRP A 50 -3.74 -10.43 -10.99
C TRP A 50 -3.55 -11.65 -10.09
N VAL A 51 -3.38 -11.42 -8.79
CA VAL A 51 -3.18 -12.44 -7.76
C VAL A 51 -4.22 -12.26 -6.68
N LYS A 52 -4.82 -13.37 -6.23
CA LYS A 52 -5.76 -13.34 -5.11
C LYS A 52 -5.00 -13.13 -3.81
N ILE A 53 -5.30 -12.04 -3.11
CA ILE A 53 -4.68 -11.72 -1.82
C ILE A 53 -5.76 -11.32 -0.82
N GLU A 54 -6.05 -12.17 0.16
CA GLU A 54 -6.87 -11.85 1.32
C GLU A 54 -5.96 -11.73 2.55
N LEU A 55 -5.62 -10.48 2.90
CA LEU A 55 -4.64 -10.21 3.97
C LEU A 55 -5.07 -10.68 5.37
N ALA A 56 -6.37 -10.89 5.61
CA ALA A 56 -6.86 -11.46 6.87
C ALA A 56 -6.70 -12.99 6.95
N ASP A 57 -6.33 -13.64 5.85
CA ASP A 57 -6.17 -15.08 5.70
C ASP A 57 -4.70 -15.39 5.33
N LEU A 58 -3.94 -15.89 6.29
CA LEU A 58 -2.52 -16.18 6.10
C LEU A 58 -2.26 -17.30 5.09
N ASP A 59 -3.18 -18.24 4.93
CA ASP A 59 -3.06 -19.29 3.90
C ASP A 59 -3.21 -18.66 2.50
N SER A 60 -4.14 -17.70 2.33
CA SER A 60 -4.26 -16.92 1.10
C SER A 60 -3.01 -16.09 0.82
N VAL A 61 -2.38 -15.53 1.85
CA VAL A 61 -1.13 -14.78 1.71
C VAL A 61 0.01 -15.70 1.29
N GLU A 62 0.14 -16.88 1.89
CA GLU A 62 1.16 -17.86 1.51
C GLU A 62 1.00 -18.33 0.06
N GLN A 63 -0.22 -18.65 -0.37
CA GLN A 63 -0.52 -19.00 -1.76
C GLN A 63 -0.15 -17.87 -2.72
N ALA A 64 -0.46 -16.62 -2.36
CA ALA A 64 -0.10 -15.46 -3.16
C ALA A 64 1.42 -15.28 -3.28
N VAL A 65 2.16 -15.52 -2.21
CA VAL A 65 3.64 -15.49 -2.23
C VAL A 65 4.20 -16.56 -3.17
N GLN A 66 3.66 -17.78 -3.10
CA GLN A 66 4.07 -18.88 -3.97
C GLN A 66 3.78 -18.57 -5.45
N GLU A 67 2.54 -18.13 -5.76
CA GLU A 67 2.13 -17.73 -7.12
C GLU A 67 3.02 -16.61 -7.66
N VAL A 68 3.22 -15.53 -6.89
CA VAL A 68 4.07 -14.41 -7.32
C VAL A 68 5.51 -14.86 -7.54
N SER A 69 6.06 -15.70 -6.68
CA SER A 69 7.44 -16.14 -6.79
C SER A 69 7.67 -17.05 -8.00
N SER A 70 6.65 -17.87 -8.37
CA SER A 70 6.74 -18.77 -9.53
C SER A 70 6.48 -18.04 -10.85
N ASP A 71 5.44 -17.23 -10.91
CA ASP A 71 4.91 -16.70 -12.17
C ASP A 71 5.50 -15.32 -12.52
N TYR A 72 6.03 -14.61 -11.53
CA TYR A 72 6.59 -13.27 -11.69
C TYR A 72 8.00 -13.13 -11.07
N PRO A 73 8.99 -13.95 -11.48
CA PRO A 73 10.32 -13.98 -10.87
C PRO A 73 11.10 -12.65 -10.99
N GLY A 74 10.70 -11.76 -11.87
CA GLY A 74 11.27 -10.41 -12.02
C GLY A 74 10.59 -9.33 -11.17
N LEU A 75 9.81 -9.70 -10.13
CA LEU A 75 9.18 -8.71 -9.26
C LEU A 75 10.24 -7.82 -8.59
N SER A 76 10.19 -6.52 -8.89
CA SER A 76 11.12 -5.51 -8.35
C SER A 76 10.44 -4.41 -7.53
N LEU A 77 9.09 -4.39 -7.47
CA LEU A 77 8.36 -3.39 -6.69
C LEU A 77 7.14 -4.01 -6.02
N LEU A 78 7.11 -3.95 -4.68
CA LEU A 78 5.94 -4.28 -3.87
C LEU A 78 5.35 -3.00 -3.30
N ILE A 79 4.07 -2.70 -3.60
CA ILE A 79 3.34 -1.60 -2.96
C ILE A 79 2.27 -2.19 -2.04
N ASN A 80 2.45 -2.03 -0.75
CA ASN A 80 1.49 -2.36 0.30
C ASN A 80 0.49 -1.21 0.45
N ASN A 81 -0.61 -1.30 -0.28
CA ASN A 81 -1.65 -0.27 -0.28
C ASN A 81 -2.97 -0.75 0.34
N ALA A 82 -3.27 -2.05 0.28
CA ALA A 82 -4.52 -2.57 0.83
C ALA A 82 -4.66 -2.29 2.33
N GLY A 83 -5.87 -1.92 2.73
CA GLY A 83 -6.20 -1.70 4.13
C GLY A 83 -7.70 -1.54 4.34
N ILE A 84 -8.13 -1.62 5.60
CA ILE A 84 -9.50 -1.36 6.04
C ILE A 84 -9.48 -0.30 7.15
N PRO A 85 -10.49 0.56 7.24
CA PRO A 85 -10.49 1.69 8.18
C PRO A 85 -10.86 1.27 9.62
N GLY A 86 -11.35 0.06 9.84
CA GLY A 86 -11.98 -0.32 11.08
C GLY A 86 -13.34 0.35 11.25
N ASP A 87 -13.77 0.55 12.50
CA ASP A 87 -14.98 1.29 12.81
C ASP A 87 -14.68 2.78 12.90
N MET A 88 -15.21 3.56 11.97
CA MET A 88 -14.98 5.00 11.88
C MET A 88 -16.00 5.84 12.65
N ALA A 89 -17.10 5.22 13.08
CA ALA A 89 -18.24 5.92 13.69
C ALA A 89 -18.20 5.90 15.22
N VAL A 90 -17.23 5.18 15.81
CA VAL A 90 -17.16 4.89 17.24
C VAL A 90 -15.90 5.49 17.84
N ASP A 91 -16.04 6.16 18.99
CA ASP A 91 -14.88 6.65 19.75
C ASP A 91 -14.03 5.50 20.33
N SER A 92 -12.84 5.84 20.80
CA SER A 92 -11.85 4.84 21.23
C SER A 92 -12.33 3.95 22.39
N LEU A 93 -13.12 4.49 23.31
CA LEU A 93 -13.59 3.76 24.50
C LEU A 93 -14.69 2.76 24.18
N HIS A 94 -15.41 2.97 23.09
CA HIS A 94 -16.50 2.10 22.62
C HIS A 94 -16.08 1.19 21.45
N THR A 95 -14.83 1.30 20.97
CA THR A 95 -14.34 0.46 19.88
C THR A 95 -14.26 -1.01 20.32
N GLU A 96 -14.93 -1.89 19.60
CA GLU A 96 -14.93 -3.33 19.91
C GLU A 96 -13.57 -3.97 19.61
N LEU A 97 -13.09 -4.83 20.51
CA LEU A 97 -11.83 -5.57 20.33
C LEU A 97 -11.78 -6.38 19.03
N LYS A 98 -12.93 -6.91 18.58
CA LYS A 98 -13.00 -7.63 17.29
C LYS A 98 -12.70 -6.71 16.08
N SER A 99 -13.10 -5.42 16.15
CA SER A 99 -12.81 -4.45 15.10
C SER A 99 -11.31 -4.12 15.08
N ILE A 100 -10.71 -3.92 16.25
CA ILE A 100 -9.26 -3.71 16.39
C ILE A 100 -8.51 -4.92 15.84
N LYS A 101 -8.86 -6.13 16.30
CA LYS A 101 -8.21 -7.36 15.85
C LYS A 101 -8.29 -7.52 14.34
N LYS A 102 -9.48 -7.39 13.74
CA LYS A 102 -9.69 -7.52 12.30
C LYS A 102 -8.86 -6.50 11.51
N THR A 103 -8.79 -5.27 12.00
CA THR A 103 -8.01 -4.21 11.34
C THR A 103 -6.51 -4.48 11.43
N MET A 104 -6.03 -4.96 12.58
CA MET A 104 -4.64 -5.39 12.75
C MET A 104 -4.30 -6.59 11.87
N ASP A 105 -5.17 -7.61 11.80
CA ASP A 105 -4.97 -8.79 10.96
C ASP A 105 -4.79 -8.41 9.49
N VAL A 106 -5.62 -7.49 8.97
CA VAL A 106 -5.53 -7.03 7.57
C VAL A 106 -4.36 -6.07 7.37
N ASN A 107 -4.35 -4.96 8.12
CA ASN A 107 -3.45 -3.85 7.81
C ASN A 107 -2.01 -4.13 8.23
N PHE A 108 -1.78 -4.89 9.30
CA PHE A 108 -0.45 -5.16 9.83
C PHE A 108 0.00 -6.60 9.62
N ILE A 109 -0.68 -7.59 10.20
CA ILE A 109 -0.21 -8.98 10.20
C ILE A 109 -0.13 -9.54 8.78
N GLY A 110 -1.20 -9.41 7.99
CA GLY A 110 -1.21 -9.88 6.59
C GLY A 110 -0.24 -9.12 5.70
N THR A 111 -0.12 -7.81 5.89
CA THR A 111 0.86 -6.99 5.17
C THR A 111 2.29 -7.40 5.52
N PHE A 112 2.59 -7.66 6.79
CA PHE A 112 3.90 -8.17 7.22
C PHE A 112 4.19 -9.55 6.63
N ALA A 113 3.22 -10.47 6.71
CA ALA A 113 3.39 -11.83 6.16
C ALA A 113 3.69 -11.81 4.66
N LEU A 114 2.93 -11.02 3.88
CA LEU A 114 3.17 -10.85 2.44
C LEU A 114 4.54 -10.24 2.16
N THR A 115 4.89 -9.17 2.87
CA THR A 115 6.18 -8.47 2.74
C THR A 115 7.33 -9.41 3.03
N LYS A 116 7.27 -10.12 4.16
CA LYS A 116 8.28 -11.11 4.55
C LYS A 116 8.43 -12.23 3.52
N GLY A 117 7.29 -12.74 3.01
CA GLY A 117 7.30 -13.83 2.03
C GLY A 117 7.91 -13.44 0.68
N LEU A 118 7.68 -12.20 0.22
CA LEU A 118 8.21 -11.69 -1.05
C LEU A 118 9.61 -11.05 -0.91
N MET A 119 10.10 -10.84 0.30
CA MET A 119 11.39 -10.18 0.53
C MET A 119 12.57 -10.88 -0.19
N PRO A 120 12.71 -12.21 -0.16
CA PRO A 120 13.83 -12.86 -0.87
C PRO A 120 13.82 -12.61 -2.37
N LEU A 121 12.62 -12.60 -2.99
CA LEU A 121 12.48 -12.31 -4.40
C LEU A 121 12.82 -10.85 -4.74
N LEU A 122 12.38 -9.92 -3.90
CA LEU A 122 12.68 -8.50 -4.07
C LEU A 122 14.18 -8.21 -3.84
N GLU A 123 14.82 -8.87 -2.88
CA GLU A 123 16.27 -8.76 -2.68
C GLU A 123 17.06 -9.24 -3.91
N GLN A 124 16.63 -10.33 -4.55
CA GLN A 124 17.26 -10.86 -5.77
C GLN A 124 17.18 -9.90 -6.97
N ASN A 125 16.17 -9.03 -6.97
CA ASN A 125 15.90 -8.09 -8.07
C ASN A 125 16.26 -6.64 -7.71
N ASP A 126 17.05 -6.39 -6.65
CA ASP A 126 17.39 -5.04 -6.15
C ASP A 126 16.15 -4.16 -6.04
N GLY A 127 15.09 -4.74 -5.50
CA GLY A 127 13.75 -4.19 -5.56
C GLY A 127 13.45 -3.14 -4.50
N ARG A 128 12.17 -2.72 -4.48
CA ARG A 128 11.64 -1.74 -3.53
C ARG A 128 10.36 -2.23 -2.87
N ILE A 129 10.18 -1.90 -1.60
CA ILE A 129 8.91 -2.08 -0.86
C ILE A 129 8.41 -0.72 -0.42
N VAL A 130 7.25 -0.34 -0.91
CA VAL A 130 6.59 0.93 -0.59
C VAL A 130 5.34 0.65 0.24
N ASN A 131 5.23 1.28 1.40
CA ASN A 131 4.08 1.13 2.27
C ASN A 131 3.21 2.39 2.25
N ILE A 132 1.94 2.26 1.83
CA ILE A 132 0.99 3.36 1.86
C ILE A 132 0.40 3.45 3.27
N THR A 133 0.64 4.57 3.92
CA THR A 133 0.35 4.75 5.34
C THR A 133 -0.13 6.17 5.65
N VAL A 134 -0.19 6.49 6.93
CA VAL A 134 -0.48 7.83 7.45
C VAL A 134 0.55 8.21 8.50
N PRO A 135 0.74 9.51 8.81
CA PRO A 135 1.59 9.95 9.92
C PRO A 135 1.20 9.28 11.23
N SER A 136 2.19 9.05 12.10
CA SER A 136 1.94 8.51 13.45
C SER A 136 1.34 9.57 14.40
N GLU A 137 1.40 10.83 14.01
CA GLU A 137 0.72 11.91 14.72
C GLU A 137 -0.80 11.81 14.57
N ILE A 138 -1.51 12.02 15.68
CA ILE A 138 -2.98 11.86 15.68
C ILE A 138 -3.64 13.11 15.10
N SER A 139 -4.34 12.94 13.98
CA SER A 139 -5.15 14.00 13.41
C SER A 139 -6.39 14.27 14.26
N PRO A 140 -6.72 15.52 14.60
CA PRO A 140 -7.95 15.84 15.30
C PRO A 140 -9.22 15.63 14.44
N TYR A 141 -9.08 15.54 13.13
CA TYR A 141 -10.20 15.47 12.19
C TYR A 141 -10.63 14.06 11.84
N TRP A 142 -9.69 13.10 11.85
CA TRP A 142 -9.96 11.72 11.50
C TRP A 142 -8.95 10.78 12.15
N HIS A 143 -9.41 10.00 13.14
CA HIS A 143 -8.54 9.16 13.96
C HIS A 143 -9.21 7.87 14.45
N PRO A 144 -9.76 7.01 13.55
CA PRO A 144 -10.30 5.73 13.98
C PRO A 144 -9.23 4.90 14.68
N LEU A 145 -9.46 4.52 15.94
CA LEU A 145 -8.44 3.89 16.79
C LEU A 145 -7.76 2.70 16.12
N ALA A 146 -8.55 1.75 15.59
CA ALA A 146 -8.01 0.54 14.98
C ALA A 146 -7.16 0.84 13.74
N TYR A 147 -7.55 1.82 12.94
CA TYR A 147 -6.80 2.24 11.75
C TYR A 147 -5.47 2.87 12.12
N VAL A 148 -5.51 3.91 12.95
CA VAL A 148 -4.32 4.67 13.33
C VAL A 148 -3.29 3.77 14.00
N THR A 149 -3.72 2.90 14.95
CA THR A 149 -2.81 1.94 15.58
C THR A 149 -2.21 0.94 14.60
N SER A 150 -3.00 0.45 13.63
CA SER A 150 -2.47 -0.48 12.63
C SER A 150 -1.46 0.19 11.69
N LYS A 151 -1.68 1.46 11.33
CA LYS A 151 -0.74 2.22 10.50
C LYS A 151 0.53 2.62 11.25
N ALA A 152 0.43 2.94 12.54
CA ALA A 152 1.59 3.16 13.39
C ALA A 152 2.46 1.88 13.51
N ALA A 153 1.83 0.70 13.64
CA ALA A 153 2.53 -0.58 13.62
C ALA A 153 3.25 -0.82 12.27
N GLN A 154 2.60 -0.48 11.14
CA GLN A 154 3.25 -0.55 9.82
C GLN A 154 4.44 0.40 9.71
N ASN A 155 4.34 1.63 10.21
CA ASN A 155 5.44 2.60 10.18
C ASN A 155 6.65 2.08 10.99
N ALA A 156 6.39 1.52 12.17
CA ALA A 156 7.44 0.91 12.98
C ALA A 156 8.09 -0.29 12.28
N MET A 157 7.30 -1.16 11.65
CA MET A 157 7.79 -2.29 10.84
C MET A 157 8.73 -1.83 9.74
N MET A 158 8.33 -0.82 8.96
CA MET A 158 9.15 -0.31 7.86
C MET A 158 10.46 0.30 8.34
N GLY A 159 10.42 1.04 9.48
CA GLY A 159 11.63 1.60 10.09
C GLY A 159 12.61 0.52 10.57
N VAL A 160 12.11 -0.55 11.21
CA VAL A 160 12.94 -1.69 11.62
C VAL A 160 13.55 -2.39 10.41
N MET A 161 12.74 -2.69 9.38
CA MET A 161 13.23 -3.33 8.15
C MET A 161 14.29 -2.49 7.45
N ALA A 162 14.07 -1.18 7.33
CA ALA A 162 15.03 -0.27 6.71
C ALA A 162 16.39 -0.29 7.43
N MET A 163 16.37 -0.21 8.75
CA MET A 163 17.58 -0.27 9.57
C MET A 163 18.33 -1.60 9.40
N GLU A 164 17.61 -2.74 9.45
CA GLU A 164 18.21 -4.06 9.31
C GLU A 164 18.78 -4.30 7.92
N LEU A 165 18.09 -3.86 6.86
CA LEU A 165 18.55 -3.94 5.48
C LEU A 165 19.81 -3.09 5.28
N GLN A 166 19.83 -1.87 5.80
CA GLN A 166 21.01 -1.01 5.76
C GLN A 166 22.21 -1.60 6.50
N GLN A 167 21.99 -2.18 7.68
CA GLN A 167 23.07 -2.86 8.45
C GLN A 167 23.65 -4.05 7.72
N ARG A 168 22.84 -4.76 6.92
CA ARG A 168 23.29 -5.90 6.09
C ARG A 168 23.91 -5.48 4.76
N GLY A 169 23.83 -4.21 4.39
CA GLY A 169 24.24 -3.73 3.07
C GLY A 169 23.39 -4.30 1.94
N ALA A 170 22.10 -4.61 2.21
CA ALA A 170 21.18 -5.11 1.20
C ALA A 170 20.80 -4.01 0.20
N ALA A 171 20.67 -4.38 -1.07
CA ALA A 171 20.24 -3.46 -2.12
C ALA A 171 18.73 -3.19 -2.10
N LEU A 172 17.94 -4.04 -1.42
CA LEU A 172 16.50 -3.86 -1.25
C LEU A 172 16.20 -2.57 -0.48
N GLU A 173 15.36 -1.74 -1.06
CA GLU A 173 14.93 -0.47 -0.48
C GLU A 173 13.53 -0.58 0.12
N VAL A 174 13.30 0.01 1.29
CA VAL A 174 11.99 0.06 1.95
C VAL A 174 11.71 1.47 2.45
N PHE A 175 10.51 2.00 2.17
CA PHE A 175 10.09 3.31 2.62
C PHE A 175 8.56 3.41 2.73
N SER A 176 8.08 4.44 3.40
CA SER A 176 6.66 4.69 3.64
C SER A 176 6.20 5.98 2.98
N VAL A 177 4.97 5.97 2.45
CA VAL A 177 4.39 7.16 1.80
C VAL A 177 3.01 7.46 2.38
N HIS A 178 2.80 8.70 2.80
CA HIS A 178 1.49 9.25 3.09
C HIS A 178 0.94 9.95 1.83
N PRO A 179 -0.15 9.42 1.25
CA PRO A 179 -0.69 9.95 -0.01
C PRO A 179 -1.46 11.26 0.15
N GLY A 180 -1.60 11.77 1.39
CA GLY A 180 -2.48 12.90 1.71
C GLY A 180 -3.96 12.52 1.78
N PRO A 181 -4.82 13.45 2.18
CA PRO A 181 -6.26 13.26 2.19
C PRO A 181 -6.75 12.98 0.77
N THR A 182 -7.38 11.81 0.55
CA THR A 182 -7.79 11.37 -0.79
C THR A 182 -9.22 10.86 -0.75
N THR A 183 -10.05 11.29 -1.68
CA THR A 183 -11.45 10.84 -1.81
C THR A 183 -11.48 9.38 -2.25
N THR A 184 -11.92 8.48 -1.37
CA THR A 184 -11.98 7.03 -1.64
C THR A 184 -13.10 6.37 -0.83
N ASP A 185 -13.46 5.14 -1.21
CA ASP A 185 -14.41 4.32 -0.43
C ASP A 185 -13.94 4.08 1.02
N LEU A 186 -12.62 4.12 1.28
CA LEU A 186 -12.07 3.86 2.60
C LEU A 186 -12.55 4.88 3.63
N ASN A 187 -12.72 6.14 3.22
CA ASN A 187 -13.23 7.22 4.07
C ASN A 187 -14.68 7.61 3.74
N GLY A 188 -15.45 6.69 3.11
CA GLY A 188 -16.85 6.95 2.75
C GLY A 188 -17.03 7.94 1.61
N ASN A 189 -16.04 8.09 0.73
CA ASN A 189 -16.00 9.06 -0.36
C ASN A 189 -16.09 10.53 0.12
N MET A 190 -15.56 10.79 1.32
CA MET A 190 -15.44 12.15 1.84
C MET A 190 -14.60 13.00 0.89
N SER A 191 -15.14 14.18 0.57
CA SER A 191 -14.46 15.16 -0.28
C SER A 191 -14.61 16.55 0.34
N LEU A 192 -13.48 17.11 0.76
CA LEU A 192 -13.39 18.44 1.41
C LEU A 192 -12.27 19.24 0.72
N PRO A 193 -12.21 20.56 0.91
CA PRO A 193 -11.05 21.34 0.48
C PRO A 193 -9.75 20.73 0.98
N GLY A 194 -8.77 20.55 0.09
CA GLY A 194 -7.50 19.87 0.38
C GLY A 194 -7.51 18.36 0.15
N PHE A 195 -8.64 17.74 -0.23
CA PHE A 195 -8.67 16.35 -0.67
C PHE A 195 -8.26 16.22 -2.14
N HIS A 196 -7.50 15.20 -2.42
CA HIS A 196 -7.03 14.87 -3.76
C HIS A 196 -7.88 13.75 -4.37
N ASP A 197 -7.94 13.70 -5.70
CA ASP A 197 -8.49 12.56 -6.42
C ASP A 197 -7.42 11.45 -6.58
N ILE A 198 -7.89 10.25 -6.89
CA ILE A 198 -7.01 9.07 -7.01
C ILE A 198 -6.04 9.16 -8.19
N ASP A 199 -6.38 9.92 -9.22
CA ASP A 199 -5.54 10.08 -10.41
C ASP A 199 -4.34 10.98 -10.11
N THR A 200 -4.58 12.10 -9.46
CA THR A 200 -3.53 13.04 -8.99
C THR A 200 -2.56 12.37 -8.02
N VAL A 201 -3.08 11.58 -7.06
CA VAL A 201 -2.25 10.81 -6.11
C VAL A 201 -1.45 9.74 -6.85
N GLY A 202 -2.09 9.02 -7.79
CA GLY A 202 -1.44 8.00 -8.60
C GLY A 202 -0.28 8.54 -9.42
N LEU A 203 -0.45 9.72 -10.04
CA LEU A 203 0.59 10.40 -10.81
C LEU A 203 1.79 10.75 -9.90
N LYS A 204 1.54 11.42 -8.77
CA LYS A 204 2.63 11.78 -7.84
C LYS A 204 3.38 10.59 -7.28
N MET A 205 2.67 9.49 -7.01
CA MET A 205 3.29 8.23 -6.60
C MET A 205 4.19 7.66 -7.70
N ALA A 206 3.76 7.70 -8.95
CA ALA A 206 4.56 7.22 -10.06
C ALA A 206 5.79 8.11 -10.29
N GLU A 207 5.66 9.42 -10.15
CA GLU A 207 6.79 10.37 -10.19
C GLU A 207 7.82 10.06 -9.10
N LEU A 208 7.38 9.88 -7.84
CA LEU A 208 8.25 9.51 -6.71
C LEU A 208 8.99 8.20 -6.95
N ILE A 209 8.29 7.17 -7.44
CA ILE A 209 8.88 5.85 -7.69
C ILE A 209 9.93 5.91 -8.83
N ASN A 210 9.75 6.80 -9.78
CA ASN A 210 10.61 6.95 -10.97
C ASN A 210 11.63 8.10 -10.87
N ASP A 211 11.80 8.75 -9.73
CA ASP A 211 12.69 9.91 -9.59
C ASP A 211 14.20 9.57 -9.61
N GLY A 212 14.52 8.28 -9.50
CA GLY A 212 15.89 7.77 -9.50
C GLY A 212 16.66 8.01 -8.19
N LEU A 213 15.98 8.43 -7.14
CA LEU A 213 16.57 8.65 -5.82
C LEU A 213 16.37 7.43 -4.92
N SER A 214 17.23 7.31 -3.89
CA SER A 214 17.02 6.36 -2.80
C SER A 214 16.20 7.02 -1.69
N HIS A 215 15.20 6.29 -1.22
CA HIS A 215 14.30 6.69 -0.14
C HIS A 215 14.39 5.73 1.05
N GLN A 216 15.53 5.03 1.20
CA GLN A 216 15.69 4.01 2.24
C GLN A 216 15.34 4.53 3.64
N GLY A 217 14.30 3.97 4.25
CA GLY A 217 13.84 4.30 5.60
C GLY A 217 13.05 5.60 5.72
N GLU A 218 12.81 6.30 4.62
CA GLU A 218 12.07 7.57 4.64
C GLU A 218 10.57 7.39 4.90
N PHE A 219 9.99 8.38 5.53
CA PHE A 219 8.55 8.61 5.57
C PHE A 219 8.23 9.87 4.76
N ILE A 220 7.61 9.69 3.60
CA ILE A 220 7.38 10.75 2.62
C ILE A 220 5.91 11.18 2.64
N GLU A 221 5.66 12.46 2.80
CA GLU A 221 4.34 13.05 2.61
C GLU A 221 4.25 13.64 1.18
N LEU A 222 3.35 13.11 0.33
CA LEU A 222 3.18 13.62 -1.03
C LEU A 222 2.63 15.06 -1.06
N TYR A 223 1.94 15.44 0.00
CA TYR A 223 1.35 16.78 0.18
C TYR A 223 1.66 17.25 1.60
N PRO A 224 2.90 17.68 1.86
CA PRO A 224 3.26 18.17 3.19
C PRO A 224 2.44 19.42 3.53
N ILE A 225 1.89 19.45 4.74
CA ILE A 225 1.25 20.65 5.25
C ILE A 225 2.36 21.67 5.50
N VAL A 226 2.41 22.70 4.68
CA VAL A 226 3.29 23.85 4.94
C VAL A 226 2.73 24.55 6.18
N LYS A 227 3.40 24.38 7.32
CA LYS A 227 3.09 25.19 8.52
C LYS A 227 3.54 26.61 8.15
N GLU A 228 2.59 27.52 8.05
CA GLU A 228 2.91 28.96 8.05
C GLU A 228 3.51 29.28 9.42
N ASP A 229 4.76 29.80 9.42
CA ASP A 229 5.48 30.24 10.61
C ASP A 229 4.80 31.46 11.28
#